data_e222314a0a783df5bf56ebb5dd2c24b8
#
_entry.id   e222314a0a783df5bf56ebb5dd2c24b8
#
_cell.length_a   1.000
_cell.length_b   1.000
_cell.length_c   1.000
_cell.angle_alpha   90.00
_cell.angle_beta   90.00
_cell.angle_gamma   90.00
#
_symmetry.space_group_name_H-M   'P 1'
#
loop_
_entity.id
_entity.type
_entity.pdbx_description
1 polymer ?
#
loop_
_entity_poly.entity_id
_entity_poly.type
_entity_poly.pdbx_seq_one_letter_code
_entity_poly.pdbx_strand_id
1 'polypeptide(L)'
;GDGIDGNKFSSYTTTVKGVGQNENKAMMDALKSIRPNNVDIQNFVSLGKKKVIAYYNERCDLILRQAKSLEAQNKFEEAIYKLSAIPEASSTCYDKALDAIVPIYRKFVDRDCKIKLQNAMAIWNAKQDLDAANEVGMIISEIDPQSACFSEVKTFSDKVAKRVLELDNREWKYKVDSEIGLKRDLIKAYRDVGVAYGNGQP
;
A
#
# COMPACT_ATOMS: atom_id res chain seq x y z
N GLY A 1 9.13 5.08 18.63
CA GLY A 1 8.65 3.76 18.23
C GLY A 1 8.54 3.66 16.71
N ASP A 2 8.48 2.47 16.15
CA ASP A 2 7.97 2.33 14.79
C ASP A 2 6.44 2.40 14.82
N GLY A 3 5.86 2.92 13.76
CA GLY A 3 4.40 3.10 13.67
C GLY A 3 3.64 1.83 13.28
N ILE A 4 4.35 0.71 13.05
CA ILE A 4 3.78 -0.51 12.49
C ILE A 4 3.63 -1.59 13.55
N ASP A 5 4.73 -1.93 14.24
CA ASP A 5 4.69 -2.96 15.28
C ASP A 5 4.53 -2.37 16.70
N GLY A 6 4.51 -1.04 16.82
CA GLY A 6 4.40 -0.35 18.11
C GLY A 6 5.65 -0.51 19.00
N ASN A 7 6.76 -1.02 18.46
CA ASN A 7 7.98 -1.22 19.23
C ASN A 7 8.61 0.11 19.64
N LYS A 8 8.88 0.26 20.94
CA LYS A 8 9.51 1.45 21.48
C LYS A 8 11.03 1.31 21.53
N PHE A 9 11.73 1.93 20.62
CA PHE A 9 13.20 1.86 20.53
C PHE A 9 13.94 2.82 21.44
N SER A 10 13.34 3.97 21.74
CA SER A 10 13.93 4.99 22.58
C SER A 10 12.85 5.85 23.22
N SER A 11 13.14 6.47 24.35
CA SER A 11 12.28 7.48 24.98
C SER A 11 13.13 8.62 25.51
N TYR A 12 12.61 9.83 25.43
CA TYR A 12 13.19 11.04 25.99
C TYR A 12 12.11 11.77 26.77
N THR A 13 12.47 12.23 27.94
CA THR A 13 11.59 13.03 28.80
C THR A 13 12.34 14.27 29.22
N THR A 14 11.71 15.42 29.11
CA THR A 14 12.24 16.68 29.58
C THR A 14 11.17 17.47 30.32
N THR A 15 11.59 18.27 31.26
CA THR A 15 10.72 19.20 31.96
C THR A 15 11.03 20.61 31.50
N VAL A 16 10.02 21.32 31.05
CA VAL A 16 10.12 22.72 30.64
C VAL A 16 9.27 23.60 31.54
N LYS A 17 9.71 24.81 31.76
CA LYS A 17 8.98 25.81 32.52
C LYS A 17 8.62 26.98 31.61
N GLY A 18 7.43 27.50 31.76
CA GLY A 18 6.97 28.67 31.03
C GLY A 18 6.39 29.71 31.99
N VAL A 19 6.49 30.96 31.65
CA VAL A 19 5.96 32.11 32.40
C VAL A 19 4.95 32.84 31.52
N GLY A 20 3.78 33.14 32.07
CA GLY A 20 2.74 33.85 31.33
C GLY A 20 1.72 34.50 32.28
N GLN A 21 0.96 35.47 31.76
CA GLN A 21 -0.09 36.16 32.51
C GLN A 21 -1.29 35.24 32.84
N ASN A 22 -1.40 34.11 32.18
CA ASN A 22 -2.38 33.06 32.41
C ASN A 22 -1.77 31.70 32.00
N GLU A 23 -2.46 30.63 32.36
CA GLU A 23 -2.02 29.22 32.10
C GLU A 23 -1.69 28.97 30.65
N ASN A 24 -2.55 29.41 29.72
CA ASN A 24 -2.33 29.22 28.29
C ASN A 24 -1.07 29.93 27.79
N LYS A 25 -0.81 31.15 28.24
CA LYS A 25 0.40 31.88 27.87
C LYS A 25 1.66 31.25 28.48
N ALA A 26 1.58 30.79 29.73
CA ALA A 26 2.67 30.06 30.36
C ALA A 26 2.96 28.73 29.65
N MET A 27 1.94 27.97 29.25
CA MET A 27 2.08 26.74 28.49
C MET A 27 2.72 27.00 27.12
N MET A 28 2.27 28.04 26.40
CA MET A 28 2.85 28.42 25.11
C MET A 28 4.33 28.83 25.24
N ASP A 29 4.69 29.51 26.29
CA ASP A 29 6.07 29.89 26.58
C ASP A 29 6.95 28.68 26.89
N ALA A 30 6.43 27.73 27.70
CA ALA A 30 7.09 26.47 27.98
C ALA A 30 7.32 25.64 26.67
N LEU A 31 6.32 25.55 25.80
CA LEU A 31 6.45 24.82 24.51
C LEU A 31 7.49 25.49 23.59
N LYS A 32 7.57 26.81 23.54
CA LYS A 32 8.58 27.53 22.76
C LYS A 32 10.01 27.29 23.24
N SER A 33 10.19 26.90 24.50
CA SER A 33 11.50 26.55 25.04
C SER A 33 12.05 25.23 24.55
N ILE A 34 11.19 24.36 23.98
CA ILE A 34 11.60 23.11 23.39
C ILE A 34 12.23 23.40 22.03
N ARG A 35 13.55 23.28 21.95
CA ARG A 35 14.31 23.53 20.74
C ARG A 35 14.67 22.19 20.08
N PRO A 36 14.23 21.92 18.82
CA PRO A 36 14.58 20.70 18.10
C PRO A 36 16.10 20.48 17.97
N ASN A 37 16.87 21.55 17.97
CA ASN A 37 18.33 21.54 17.89
C ASN A 37 19.03 21.29 19.22
N ASN A 38 18.29 20.98 20.29
CA ASN A 38 18.91 20.61 21.57
C ASN A 38 19.73 19.33 21.40
N VAL A 39 20.95 19.34 21.92
CA VAL A 39 21.91 18.22 21.82
C VAL A 39 21.31 16.91 22.38
N ASP A 40 20.54 17.01 23.47
CA ASP A 40 19.91 15.82 24.05
C ASP A 40 18.85 15.21 23.13
N ILE A 41 18.07 16.05 22.44
CA ILE A 41 17.07 15.60 21.46
C ILE A 41 17.78 14.97 20.25
N GLN A 42 18.86 15.57 19.77
CA GLN A 42 19.65 15.01 18.66
C GLN A 42 20.29 13.66 19.04
N ASN A 43 20.85 13.57 20.23
CA ASN A 43 21.39 12.31 20.76
C ASN A 43 20.31 11.24 20.90
N PHE A 44 19.14 11.60 21.42
CA PHE A 44 18.00 10.71 21.50
C PHE A 44 17.57 10.18 20.13
N VAL A 45 17.44 11.05 19.13
CA VAL A 45 17.08 10.68 17.75
C VAL A 45 18.16 9.79 17.13
N SER A 46 19.44 10.15 17.28
CA SER A 46 20.57 9.36 16.77
C SER A 46 20.62 7.95 17.39
N LEU A 47 20.44 7.86 18.71
CA LEU A 47 20.39 6.57 19.42
C LEU A 47 19.18 5.75 18.99
N GLY A 48 18.01 6.37 18.85
CA GLY A 48 16.79 5.74 18.36
C GLY A 48 16.99 5.16 16.95
N LYS A 49 17.56 5.95 16.05
CA LYS A 49 17.88 5.51 14.68
C LYS A 49 18.80 4.30 14.66
N LYS A 50 19.87 4.32 15.45
CA LYS A 50 20.80 3.17 15.54
C LYS A 50 20.10 1.91 16.02
N LYS A 51 19.23 2.03 17.04
CA LYS A 51 18.46 0.86 17.56
C LYS A 51 17.46 0.32 16.54
N VAL A 52 16.79 1.18 15.79
CA VAL A 52 15.88 0.77 14.71
C VAL A 52 16.65 0.00 13.65
N ILE A 53 17.78 0.54 13.17
CA ILE A 53 18.62 -0.11 12.16
C ILE A 53 19.11 -1.49 12.66
N ALA A 54 19.62 -1.57 13.88
CA ALA A 54 20.08 -2.84 14.46
C ALA A 54 18.94 -3.86 14.53
N TYR A 55 17.76 -3.47 15.02
CA TYR A 55 16.59 -4.33 15.13
C TYR A 55 16.18 -4.97 13.78
N TYR A 56 16.07 -4.15 12.73
CA TYR A 56 15.67 -4.66 11.42
C TYR A 56 16.77 -5.47 10.75
N ASN A 57 18.03 -5.10 10.93
CA ASN A 57 19.15 -5.89 10.39
C ASN A 57 19.26 -7.28 11.05
N GLU A 58 19.10 -7.36 12.37
CA GLU A 58 19.15 -8.63 13.11
C GLU A 58 17.95 -9.53 12.79
N ARG A 59 16.79 -8.95 12.51
CA ARG A 59 15.55 -9.69 12.25
C ARG A 59 15.19 -9.82 10.78
N CYS A 60 16.05 -9.34 9.89
CA CYS A 60 15.77 -9.30 8.46
C CYS A 60 15.33 -10.65 7.89
N ASP A 61 16.10 -11.70 8.11
CA ASP A 61 15.81 -13.03 7.59
C ASP A 61 14.53 -13.64 8.21
N LEU A 62 14.20 -13.28 9.46
CA LEU A 62 12.97 -13.70 10.09
C LEU A 62 11.77 -13.02 9.42
N ILE A 63 11.83 -11.72 9.20
CA ILE A 63 10.76 -10.94 8.56
C ILE A 63 10.52 -11.45 7.13
N LEU A 64 11.59 -11.68 6.37
CA LEU A 64 11.50 -12.24 5.02
C LEU A 64 10.84 -13.62 4.99
N ARG A 65 11.20 -14.51 5.93
CA ARG A 65 10.55 -15.84 6.04
C ARG A 65 9.08 -15.73 6.42
N GLN A 66 8.71 -14.82 7.32
CA GLN A 66 7.32 -14.58 7.69
C GLN A 66 6.49 -14.07 6.50
N ALA A 67 7.04 -13.11 5.74
CA ALA A 67 6.38 -12.61 4.53
C ALA A 67 6.19 -13.73 3.49
N LYS A 68 7.21 -14.59 3.29
CA LYS A 68 7.10 -15.75 2.40
C LYS A 68 6.05 -16.76 2.88
N SER A 69 5.89 -16.95 4.18
CA SER A 69 4.83 -17.79 4.74
C SER A 69 3.44 -17.20 4.48
N LEU A 70 3.28 -15.88 4.61
CA LEU A 70 2.03 -15.17 4.27
C LEU A 70 1.71 -15.27 2.77
N GLU A 71 2.72 -15.09 1.92
CA GLU A 71 2.60 -15.29 0.48
C GLU A 71 2.08 -16.70 0.13
N ALA A 72 2.64 -17.73 0.76
CA ALA A 72 2.22 -19.12 0.56
C ALA A 72 0.77 -19.39 0.98
N GLN A 73 0.23 -18.56 1.90
CA GLN A 73 -1.17 -18.58 2.33
C GLN A 73 -2.08 -17.68 1.46
N ASN A 74 -1.57 -17.10 0.37
CA ASN A 74 -2.25 -16.10 -0.46
C ASN A 74 -2.63 -14.81 0.29
N LYS A 75 -1.96 -14.49 1.40
CA LYS A 75 -2.12 -13.27 2.18
C LYS A 75 -1.13 -12.22 1.70
N PHE A 76 -1.30 -11.80 0.46
CA PHE A 76 -0.33 -10.95 -0.23
C PHE A 76 -0.23 -9.55 0.39
N GLU A 77 -1.36 -8.95 0.76
CA GLU A 77 -1.41 -7.63 1.39
C GLU A 77 -0.68 -7.63 2.74
N GLU A 78 -0.90 -8.66 3.56
CA GLU A 78 -0.21 -8.82 4.85
C GLU A 78 1.31 -9.00 4.65
N ALA A 79 1.70 -9.77 3.63
CA ALA A 79 3.11 -9.99 3.30
C ALA A 79 3.79 -8.68 2.86
N ILE A 80 3.15 -7.90 1.97
CA ILE A 80 3.63 -6.61 1.51
C ILE A 80 3.71 -5.62 2.68
N TYR A 81 2.66 -5.54 3.50
CA TYR A 81 2.64 -4.69 4.69
C TYR A 81 3.83 -4.96 5.61
N LYS A 82 4.08 -6.25 5.91
CA LYS A 82 5.18 -6.67 6.78
C LYS A 82 6.55 -6.27 6.22
N LEU A 83 6.76 -6.41 4.92
CA LEU A 83 8.00 -6.04 4.25
C LEU A 83 8.17 -4.51 4.15
N SER A 84 7.08 -3.78 3.90
CA SER A 84 7.08 -2.32 3.82
C SER A 84 7.36 -1.64 5.17
N ALA A 85 7.28 -2.39 6.27
CA ALA A 85 7.64 -1.92 7.60
C ALA A 85 9.14 -1.66 7.78
N ILE A 86 9.97 -2.28 6.93
CA ILE A 86 11.43 -2.17 7.02
C ILE A 86 11.84 -0.78 6.56
N PRO A 87 12.50 0.03 7.43
CA PRO A 87 12.87 1.38 7.07
C PRO A 87 14.07 1.42 6.12
N GLU A 88 14.07 2.36 5.20
CA GLU A 88 15.17 2.62 4.25
C GLU A 88 16.53 2.79 4.95
N ALA A 89 16.53 3.30 6.18
CA ALA A 89 17.74 3.44 6.98
C ALA A 89 18.45 2.10 7.26
N SER A 90 17.74 0.97 7.18
CA SER A 90 18.28 -0.40 7.26
C SER A 90 18.57 -0.94 5.86
N SER A 91 19.40 -0.23 5.08
CA SER A 91 19.54 -0.37 3.62
C SER A 91 19.63 -1.82 3.13
N THR A 92 20.51 -2.64 3.71
CA THR A 92 20.70 -4.04 3.28
C THR A 92 19.42 -4.88 3.43
N CYS A 93 18.68 -4.70 4.52
CA CYS A 93 17.43 -5.42 4.74
C CYS A 93 16.29 -4.83 3.89
N TYR A 94 16.29 -3.52 3.72
CA TYR A 94 15.34 -2.80 2.89
C TYR A 94 15.40 -3.24 1.42
N ASP A 95 16.62 -3.35 0.85
CA ASP A 95 16.81 -3.80 -0.52
C ASP A 95 16.29 -5.25 -0.70
N LYS A 96 16.62 -6.15 0.24
CA LYS A 96 16.08 -7.52 0.23
C LYS A 96 14.54 -7.56 0.33
N ALA A 97 13.98 -6.65 1.12
CA ALA A 97 12.51 -6.56 1.23
C ALA A 97 11.88 -6.08 -0.07
N LEU A 98 12.45 -5.08 -0.74
CA LEU A 98 11.99 -4.62 -2.04
C LEU A 98 12.02 -5.75 -3.08
N ASP A 99 13.12 -6.48 -3.15
CA ASP A 99 13.25 -7.64 -4.06
C ASP A 99 12.19 -8.71 -3.77
N ALA A 100 11.85 -8.92 -2.49
CA ALA A 100 10.81 -9.87 -2.10
C ALA A 100 9.39 -9.36 -2.40
N ILE A 101 9.14 -8.05 -2.30
CA ILE A 101 7.83 -7.44 -2.57
C ILE A 101 7.43 -7.61 -4.04
N VAL A 102 8.35 -7.43 -4.98
CA VAL A 102 8.06 -7.45 -6.43
C VAL A 102 7.27 -8.69 -6.87
N PRO A 103 7.72 -9.92 -6.61
CA PRO A 103 6.97 -11.11 -7.00
C PRO A 103 5.65 -11.28 -6.23
N ILE A 104 5.59 -10.86 -4.97
CA ILE A 104 4.35 -10.93 -4.17
C ILE A 104 3.31 -9.99 -4.75
N TYR A 105 3.70 -8.76 -5.10
CA TYR A 105 2.81 -7.77 -5.71
C TYR A 105 2.26 -8.25 -7.06
N ARG A 106 3.09 -8.89 -7.89
CA ARG A 106 2.61 -9.49 -9.14
C ARG A 106 1.54 -10.53 -8.90
N LYS A 107 1.74 -11.44 -7.94
CA LYS A 107 0.73 -12.44 -7.57
C LYS A 107 -0.55 -11.82 -7.03
N PHE A 108 -0.43 -10.75 -6.25
CA PHE A 108 -1.57 -9.96 -5.78
C PHE A 108 -2.38 -9.40 -6.95
N VAL A 109 -1.72 -8.71 -7.89
CA VAL A 109 -2.34 -8.10 -9.08
C VAL A 109 -2.97 -9.17 -9.99
N ASP A 110 -2.29 -10.29 -10.19
CA ASP A 110 -2.82 -11.39 -11.02
C ASP A 110 -4.05 -12.05 -10.39
N ARG A 111 -4.07 -12.20 -9.06
CA ARG A 111 -5.25 -12.70 -8.34
C ARG A 111 -6.40 -11.71 -8.41
N ASP A 112 -6.14 -10.43 -8.15
CA ASP A 112 -7.13 -9.36 -8.21
C ASP A 112 -7.78 -9.29 -9.59
N CYS A 113 -6.98 -9.34 -10.66
CA CYS A 113 -7.47 -9.41 -12.03
C CYS A 113 -8.44 -10.57 -12.25
N LYS A 114 -8.09 -11.78 -11.83
CA LYS A 114 -8.96 -12.95 -11.99
C LYS A 114 -10.28 -12.81 -11.26
N ILE A 115 -10.24 -12.32 -10.03
CA ILE A 115 -11.44 -12.09 -9.20
C ILE A 115 -12.36 -11.07 -9.87
N LYS A 116 -11.81 -9.91 -10.27
CA LYS A 116 -12.56 -8.85 -10.93
C LYS A 116 -13.14 -9.32 -12.27
N LEU A 117 -12.36 -10.00 -13.07
CA LEU A 117 -12.84 -10.54 -14.36
C LEU A 117 -13.97 -11.56 -14.17
N GLN A 118 -13.84 -12.47 -13.20
CA GLN A 118 -14.90 -13.44 -12.88
C GLN A 118 -16.18 -12.75 -12.42
N ASN A 119 -16.05 -11.72 -11.57
CA ASN A 119 -17.19 -10.92 -11.12
C ASN A 119 -17.87 -10.21 -12.29
N ALA A 120 -17.09 -9.53 -13.13
CA ALA A 120 -17.60 -8.87 -14.34
C ALA A 120 -18.32 -9.85 -15.29
N MET A 121 -17.76 -11.04 -15.49
CA MET A 121 -18.39 -12.09 -16.28
C MET A 121 -19.71 -12.58 -15.66
N ALA A 122 -19.78 -12.74 -14.36
CA ALA A 122 -20.99 -13.15 -13.65
C ALA A 122 -22.12 -12.13 -13.82
N ILE A 123 -21.82 -10.83 -13.64
CA ILE A 123 -22.76 -9.73 -13.85
C ILE A 123 -23.26 -9.71 -15.29
N TRP A 124 -22.35 -9.80 -16.26
CA TRP A 124 -22.70 -9.81 -17.68
C TRP A 124 -23.60 -10.98 -18.06
N ASN A 125 -23.28 -12.19 -17.58
CA ASN A 125 -24.04 -13.39 -17.90
C ASN A 125 -25.45 -13.37 -17.30
N ALA A 126 -25.68 -12.60 -16.25
CA ALA A 126 -26.99 -12.49 -15.59
C ALA A 126 -28.02 -11.70 -16.41
N LYS A 127 -27.61 -10.59 -17.09
CA LYS A 127 -28.56 -9.67 -17.72
C LYS A 127 -28.25 -9.34 -19.17
N GLN A 128 -26.99 -9.15 -19.56
CA GLN A 128 -26.53 -8.76 -20.91
C GLN A 128 -27.24 -7.51 -21.47
N ASP A 129 -27.54 -6.53 -20.61
CA ASP A 129 -28.16 -5.24 -20.92
C ASP A 129 -27.16 -4.07 -20.76
N LEU A 130 -27.63 -2.84 -21.00
CA LEU A 130 -26.79 -1.65 -20.89
C LEU A 130 -26.34 -1.37 -19.45
N ASP A 131 -27.16 -1.67 -18.46
CA ASP A 131 -26.83 -1.47 -17.06
C ASP A 131 -25.72 -2.41 -16.64
N ALA A 132 -25.83 -3.70 -17.02
CA ALA A 132 -24.80 -4.69 -16.81
C ALA A 132 -23.49 -4.32 -17.55
N ALA A 133 -23.57 -3.77 -18.76
CA ALA A 133 -22.39 -3.29 -19.48
C ALA A 133 -21.67 -2.16 -18.76
N ASN A 134 -22.41 -1.21 -18.19
CA ASN A 134 -21.83 -0.11 -17.41
C ASN A 134 -21.18 -0.62 -16.12
N GLU A 135 -21.82 -1.53 -15.41
CA GLU A 135 -21.24 -2.12 -14.19
C GLU A 135 -19.98 -2.94 -14.49
N VAL A 136 -20.00 -3.77 -15.54
CA VAL A 136 -18.84 -4.48 -16.05
C VAL A 136 -17.72 -3.51 -16.39
N GLY A 137 -18.05 -2.43 -17.08
CA GLY A 137 -17.10 -1.40 -17.45
C GLY A 137 -16.39 -0.80 -16.23
N MET A 138 -17.12 -0.46 -15.17
CA MET A 138 -16.50 0.04 -13.93
C MET A 138 -15.53 -0.97 -13.32
N ILE A 139 -15.91 -2.25 -13.25
CA ILE A 139 -15.06 -3.29 -12.66
C ILE A 139 -13.79 -3.50 -13.47
N ILE A 140 -13.89 -3.61 -14.80
CA ILE A 140 -12.71 -3.87 -15.63
C ILE A 140 -11.74 -2.68 -15.72
N SER A 141 -12.22 -1.45 -15.46
CA SER A 141 -11.35 -0.26 -15.42
C SER A 141 -10.36 -0.26 -14.26
N GLU A 142 -10.70 -0.98 -13.19
CA GLU A 142 -9.85 -1.11 -12.02
C GLU A 142 -8.80 -2.22 -12.15
N ILE A 143 -8.83 -2.98 -13.25
CA ILE A 143 -7.89 -4.08 -13.47
C ILE A 143 -6.57 -3.51 -13.99
N ASP A 144 -5.49 -3.93 -13.33
CA ASP A 144 -4.15 -3.54 -13.72
C ASP A 144 -3.80 -4.08 -15.12
N PRO A 145 -3.43 -3.21 -16.07
CA PRO A 145 -3.06 -3.62 -17.42
C PRO A 145 -1.85 -4.56 -17.52
N GLN A 146 -1.02 -4.62 -16.49
CA GLN A 146 0.14 -5.52 -16.44
C GLN A 146 -0.18 -6.88 -15.81
N SER A 147 -1.42 -7.09 -15.38
CA SER A 147 -1.85 -8.39 -14.86
C SER A 147 -1.83 -9.48 -15.93
N ALA A 148 -1.54 -10.70 -15.52
CA ALA A 148 -1.48 -11.85 -16.44
C ALA A 148 -2.81 -12.11 -17.18
N CYS A 149 -3.94 -11.75 -16.57
CA CYS A 149 -5.27 -11.98 -17.19
C CYS A 149 -5.76 -10.81 -18.06
N PHE A 150 -4.97 -9.75 -18.25
CA PHE A 150 -5.45 -8.54 -18.96
C PHE A 150 -5.83 -8.79 -20.42
N SER A 151 -5.21 -9.74 -21.10
CA SER A 151 -5.61 -10.14 -22.44
C SER A 151 -7.02 -10.73 -22.49
N GLU A 152 -7.41 -11.48 -21.45
CA GLU A 152 -8.75 -12.02 -21.29
C GLU A 152 -9.76 -10.90 -21.01
N VAL A 153 -9.37 -9.90 -20.22
CA VAL A 153 -10.18 -8.70 -19.95
C VAL A 153 -10.50 -7.96 -21.25
N LYS A 154 -9.52 -7.75 -22.13
CA LYS A 154 -9.74 -7.12 -23.44
C LYS A 154 -10.71 -7.93 -24.29
N THR A 155 -10.49 -9.23 -24.40
CA THR A 155 -11.37 -10.13 -25.17
C THR A 155 -12.81 -10.09 -24.63
N PHE A 156 -12.96 -10.06 -23.31
CA PHE A 156 -14.27 -9.96 -22.68
C PHE A 156 -14.92 -8.59 -22.91
N SER A 157 -14.16 -7.51 -22.80
CA SER A 157 -14.60 -6.13 -23.09
C SER A 157 -15.12 -6.01 -24.53
N ASP A 158 -14.40 -6.55 -25.50
CA ASP A 158 -14.79 -6.54 -26.91
C ASP A 158 -16.11 -7.30 -27.14
N LYS A 159 -16.29 -8.44 -26.44
CA LYS A 159 -17.53 -9.20 -26.48
C LYS A 159 -18.73 -8.40 -25.93
N VAL A 160 -18.53 -7.70 -24.81
CA VAL A 160 -19.55 -6.82 -24.23
C VAL A 160 -19.88 -5.67 -25.17
N ALA A 161 -18.87 -5.00 -25.71
CA ALA A 161 -19.02 -3.88 -26.64
C ALA A 161 -19.83 -4.30 -27.90
N LYS A 162 -19.51 -5.45 -28.49
CA LYS A 162 -20.24 -5.99 -29.63
C LYS A 162 -21.73 -6.22 -29.32
N ARG A 163 -22.04 -6.79 -28.15
CA ARG A 163 -23.42 -7.04 -27.76
C ARG A 163 -24.19 -5.76 -27.49
N VAL A 164 -23.56 -4.75 -26.85
CA VAL A 164 -24.16 -3.45 -26.62
C VAL A 164 -24.50 -2.76 -27.95
N LEU A 165 -23.61 -2.84 -28.94
CA LEU A 165 -23.85 -2.31 -30.27
C LEU A 165 -25.08 -2.97 -30.95
N GLU A 166 -25.23 -4.27 -30.78
CA GLU A 166 -26.41 -5.01 -31.29
C GLU A 166 -27.70 -4.60 -30.59
N LEU A 167 -27.66 -4.29 -29.27
CA LEU A 167 -28.85 -3.95 -28.48
C LEU A 167 -29.33 -2.53 -28.71
N ASP A 168 -28.43 -1.57 -28.87
CA ASP A 168 -28.76 -0.16 -28.78
C ASP A 168 -28.27 0.69 -29.96
N ASN A 169 -27.62 0.10 -30.94
CA ASN A 169 -27.01 0.78 -32.07
C ASN A 169 -26.09 1.96 -31.69
N ARG A 170 -25.61 1.99 -30.45
CA ARG A 170 -24.68 2.97 -29.89
C ARG A 170 -23.30 2.37 -29.72
N GLU A 171 -22.28 3.17 -30.01
CA GLU A 171 -20.93 2.77 -29.72
C GLU A 171 -20.67 2.82 -28.21
N TRP A 172 -20.56 1.67 -27.57
CA TRP A 172 -20.12 1.56 -26.20
C TRP A 172 -18.59 1.73 -26.16
N LYS A 173 -18.14 2.88 -25.66
CA LYS A 173 -16.72 3.22 -25.51
C LYS A 173 -16.34 3.11 -24.05
N TYR A 174 -15.98 1.94 -23.64
CA TYR A 174 -15.29 1.76 -22.37
C TYR A 174 -13.78 1.65 -22.67
N LYS A 175 -13.05 2.69 -22.35
CA LYS A 175 -11.58 2.68 -22.45
C LYS A 175 -11.03 1.98 -21.22
N VAL A 176 -10.62 0.75 -21.37
CA VAL A 176 -9.67 0.14 -20.46
C VAL A 176 -8.34 0.83 -20.70
N ASP A 177 -8.04 1.83 -19.88
CA ASP A 177 -6.87 2.68 -20.08
C ASP A 177 -5.60 1.87 -19.85
N SER A 178 -4.98 1.45 -20.95
CA SER A 178 -3.75 0.65 -20.91
C SER A 178 -2.51 1.48 -20.56
N GLU A 179 -2.66 2.80 -20.38
CA GLU A 179 -1.56 3.74 -20.14
C GLU A 179 -1.42 4.19 -18.70
N ILE A 180 -2.06 3.53 -17.74
CA ILE A 180 -1.71 3.79 -16.35
C ILE A 180 -0.27 3.33 -16.16
N GLY A 181 0.62 4.31 -16.28
CA GLY A 181 2.05 4.07 -16.21
C GLY A 181 2.46 3.47 -14.88
N LEU A 182 2.48 2.15 -14.83
CA LEU A 182 2.99 1.36 -13.70
C LEU A 182 4.47 1.62 -13.38
N LYS A 183 5.10 2.49 -14.16
CA LYS A 183 6.49 2.93 -13.92
C LYS A 183 6.62 4.02 -12.87
N ARG A 184 5.50 4.57 -12.36
CA ARG A 184 5.57 5.56 -11.29
C ARG A 184 5.58 4.86 -9.93
N ASP A 185 6.78 4.75 -9.39
CA ASP A 185 7.00 4.36 -8.01
C ASP A 185 6.33 3.04 -7.59
N LEU A 186 6.83 1.93 -8.11
CA LEU A 186 6.52 0.58 -7.64
C LEU A 186 6.62 0.49 -6.11
N ILE A 187 7.60 1.17 -5.53
CA ILE A 187 7.78 1.32 -4.08
C ILE A 187 6.58 2.04 -3.45
N LYS A 188 6.07 3.09 -4.08
CA LYS A 188 4.91 3.83 -3.58
C LYS A 188 3.65 2.96 -3.63
N ALA A 189 3.42 2.24 -4.73
CA ALA A 189 2.30 1.33 -4.85
C ALA A 189 2.34 0.23 -3.78
N TYR A 190 3.51 -0.36 -3.50
CA TYR A 190 3.67 -1.35 -2.44
C TYR A 190 3.39 -0.77 -1.06
N ARG A 191 3.88 0.45 -0.80
CA ARG A 191 3.62 1.16 0.45
C ARG A 191 2.13 1.50 0.61
N ASP A 192 1.47 1.93 -0.46
CA ASP A 192 0.05 2.28 -0.44
C ASP A 192 -0.82 1.05 -0.14
N VAL A 193 -0.52 -0.12 -0.70
CA VAL A 193 -1.19 -1.39 -0.37
C VAL A 193 -0.96 -1.76 1.09
N GLY A 194 0.28 -1.67 1.57
CA GLY A 194 0.61 -1.97 2.97
C GLY A 194 -0.05 -1.01 3.95
N VAL A 195 -0.07 0.29 3.64
CA VAL A 195 -0.72 1.31 4.49
C VAL A 195 -2.23 1.16 4.49
N ALA A 196 -2.84 0.87 3.33
CA ALA A 196 -4.28 0.62 3.25
C ALA A 196 -4.69 -0.57 4.11
N TYR A 197 -3.92 -1.66 4.07
CA TYR A 197 -4.13 -2.81 4.95
C TYR A 197 -3.99 -2.43 6.42
N GLY A 198 -2.92 -1.71 6.81
CA GLY A 198 -2.68 -1.30 8.19
C GLY A 198 -3.76 -0.37 8.75
N ASN A 199 -4.31 0.52 7.94
CA ASN A 199 -5.39 1.43 8.35
C ASN A 199 -6.76 0.73 8.47
N GLY A 200 -6.93 -0.44 7.87
CA GLY A 200 -8.14 -1.26 7.97
C GLY A 200 -8.13 -2.24 9.15
N GLN A 201 -7.05 -2.30 9.94
CA GLN A 201 -6.99 -3.12 11.15
C GLN A 201 -7.57 -2.35 12.35
N PRO A 202 -8.39 -2.99 13.19
CA PRO A 202 -8.97 -2.39 14.40
C PRO A 202 -7.93 -2.07 15.46
#